data_fcfe93e07f2766e96af2c7fab51f58fa
#
_entry.id   fcfe93e07f2766e96af2c7fab51f58fa
#
_cell.length_a   1.000
_cell.length_b   1.000
_cell.length_c   1.000
_cell.angle_alpha   90.00
_cell.angle_beta   90.00
_cell.angle_gamma   90.00
#
_symmetry.space_group_name_H-M   'P 1'
#
loop_
_entity.id
_entity.type
_entity.pdbx_description
1 polymer ?
#
loop_
_entity_poly.entity_id
_entity_poly.type
_entity_poly.pdbx_seq_one_letter_code
_entity_poly.pdbx_strand_id
1 'polypeptide(L)'
;MSAPPTSPRLDLAPDLAPELASVKAILFDTFGSVVDWRGSLIADLGGWAAERGIAGDWAGLIDAWREAYAPSMDQVRRGELPWTILDDLHRATLERLVGQFGITGLTEADLDHINRGWHRLKPWPDALAGLNRLRRRYIIGPLSNGNVALLVNMAKAAGIPWDMVCSTELFGHYKPDPQTYLGAARILGLKPGEVMMAAAHNGDLAAARACGLRTAFWPRVSEYGPLQKRDFAADSDWDVVAADIGDLATQLGL
;
A
#
# COMPACT_ATOMS: atom_id res chain seq x y z
N MET A 1 -31.11 0.46 -33.46
CA MET A 1 -30.43 0.56 -32.15
C MET A 1 -29.62 -0.73 -31.97
N SER A 2 -28.31 -0.69 -32.22
CA SER A 2 -27.43 -1.86 -32.03
C SER A 2 -27.15 -2.03 -30.56
N ALA A 3 -27.27 -3.26 -30.06
CA ALA A 3 -26.89 -3.59 -28.67
C ALA A 3 -25.41 -3.28 -28.45
N PRO A 4 -25.01 -2.79 -27.24
CA PRO A 4 -23.62 -2.56 -26.91
C PRO A 4 -22.86 -3.91 -26.97
N PRO A 5 -21.57 -3.86 -27.37
CA PRO A 5 -20.75 -5.08 -27.40
C PRO A 5 -20.64 -5.66 -25.99
N THR A 6 -21.04 -6.92 -25.83
CA THR A 6 -20.80 -7.72 -24.65
C THR A 6 -19.30 -7.89 -24.50
N SER A 7 -18.71 -7.34 -23.43
CA SER A 7 -17.33 -7.63 -23.04
C SER A 7 -17.15 -9.15 -22.95
N PRO A 8 -16.04 -9.70 -23.47
CA PRO A 8 -15.78 -11.14 -23.36
C PRO A 8 -15.72 -11.49 -21.87
N ARG A 9 -16.60 -12.38 -21.41
CA ARG A 9 -16.45 -13.04 -20.12
C ARG A 9 -15.19 -13.91 -20.25
N LEU A 10 -14.13 -13.52 -19.55
CA LEU A 10 -13.03 -14.42 -19.31
C LEU A 10 -13.59 -15.62 -18.53
N ASP A 11 -13.50 -16.81 -19.12
CA ASP A 11 -13.94 -18.04 -18.48
C ASP A 11 -13.22 -18.18 -17.13
N LEU A 12 -14.00 -18.43 -16.09
CA LEU A 12 -13.49 -18.70 -14.75
C LEU A 12 -12.60 -19.94 -14.82
N ALA A 13 -11.46 -19.92 -14.11
CA ALA A 13 -10.74 -21.15 -13.85
C ALA A 13 -11.72 -22.14 -13.20
N PRO A 14 -11.85 -23.36 -13.72
CA PRO A 14 -12.92 -24.28 -13.32
C PRO A 14 -12.86 -24.73 -11.85
N ASP A 15 -11.78 -24.42 -11.13
CA ASP A 15 -11.52 -24.89 -9.77
C ASP A 15 -11.48 -23.80 -8.70
N LEU A 16 -11.89 -22.55 -9.01
CA LEU A 16 -11.97 -21.51 -7.99
C LEU A 16 -13.14 -21.77 -7.02
N ALA A 17 -12.86 -21.67 -5.72
CA ALA A 17 -13.90 -21.74 -4.70
C ALA A 17 -15.02 -20.71 -5.02
N PRO A 18 -16.30 -21.08 -4.82
CA PRO A 18 -17.45 -20.22 -5.20
C PRO A 18 -17.36 -18.80 -4.63
N GLU A 19 -16.80 -18.66 -3.44
CA GLU A 19 -16.61 -17.38 -2.76
C GLU A 19 -15.60 -16.48 -3.49
N LEU A 20 -14.53 -17.06 -4.03
CA LEU A 20 -13.52 -16.34 -4.83
C LEU A 20 -14.03 -16.01 -6.24
N ALA A 21 -14.93 -16.85 -6.77
CA ALA A 21 -15.56 -16.59 -8.06
C ALA A 21 -16.44 -15.32 -8.06
N SER A 22 -16.90 -14.87 -6.88
CA SER A 22 -17.70 -13.65 -6.74
C SER A 22 -16.86 -12.37 -6.71
N VAL A 23 -15.54 -12.46 -6.52
CA VAL A 23 -14.64 -11.29 -6.44
C VAL A 23 -14.59 -10.56 -7.78
N LYS A 24 -14.75 -9.24 -7.72
CA LYS A 24 -14.74 -8.33 -8.88
C LYS A 24 -13.61 -7.32 -8.81
N ALA A 25 -13.18 -6.97 -7.59
CA ALA A 25 -12.10 -6.02 -7.35
C ALA A 25 -11.11 -6.58 -6.33
N ILE A 26 -9.83 -6.30 -6.55
CA ILE A 26 -8.75 -6.60 -5.61
C ILE A 26 -8.11 -5.26 -5.22
N LEU A 27 -8.20 -4.93 -3.96
CA LEU A 27 -7.61 -3.72 -3.40
C LEU A 27 -6.36 -4.07 -2.62
N PHE A 28 -5.29 -3.37 -2.90
CA PHE A 28 -3.96 -3.67 -2.39
C PHE A 28 -3.54 -2.71 -1.28
N ASP A 29 -3.08 -3.25 -0.15
CA ASP A 29 -2.16 -2.49 0.67
C ASP A 29 -0.90 -2.16 -0.14
N THR A 30 -0.32 -0.98 0.07
CA THR A 30 0.71 -0.46 -0.81
C THR A 30 2.11 -0.54 -0.20
N PHE A 31 2.29 0.14 0.95
CA PHE A 31 3.59 0.24 1.61
C PHE A 31 3.99 -1.10 2.22
N GLY A 32 5.08 -1.68 1.73
CA GLY A 32 5.55 -2.99 2.15
C GLY A 32 4.91 -4.14 1.37
N SER A 33 3.64 -4.05 0.98
CA SER A 33 2.94 -5.09 0.23
C SER A 33 3.29 -5.07 -1.26
N VAL A 34 3.12 -3.93 -1.93
CA VAL A 34 3.38 -3.75 -3.37
C VAL A 34 4.74 -3.09 -3.62
N VAL A 35 5.14 -2.15 -2.77
CA VAL A 35 6.39 -1.39 -2.91
C VAL A 35 7.34 -1.65 -1.75
N ASP A 36 8.65 -1.73 -2.05
CA ASP A 36 9.72 -1.75 -1.07
C ASP A 36 10.00 -0.32 -0.57
N TRP A 37 9.31 0.08 0.48
CA TRP A 37 9.47 1.42 1.05
C TRP A 37 10.88 1.63 1.61
N ARG A 38 11.43 0.63 2.34
CA ARG A 38 12.70 0.75 3.04
C ARG A 38 13.88 0.82 2.07
N GLY A 39 14.01 -0.16 1.20
CA GLY A 39 15.09 -0.20 0.21
C GLY A 39 15.04 0.99 -0.75
N SER A 40 13.84 1.40 -1.17
CA SER A 40 13.67 2.55 -2.05
C SER A 40 14.12 3.85 -1.39
N LEU A 41 13.67 4.14 -0.15
CA LEU A 41 14.04 5.38 0.53
C LEU A 41 15.53 5.41 0.87
N ILE A 42 16.11 4.31 1.34
CA ILE A 42 17.55 4.25 1.66
C ILE A 42 18.38 4.52 0.40
N ALA A 43 18.03 3.91 -0.73
CA ALA A 43 18.76 4.12 -1.98
C ALA A 43 18.58 5.54 -2.54
N ASP A 44 17.33 6.04 -2.56
CA ASP A 44 16.99 7.37 -3.10
C ASP A 44 17.59 8.49 -2.26
N LEU A 45 17.28 8.52 -0.96
CA LEU A 45 17.71 9.62 -0.08
C LEU A 45 19.17 9.52 0.31
N GLY A 46 19.71 8.30 0.49
CA GLY A 46 21.13 8.10 0.73
C GLY A 46 22.00 8.54 -0.45
N GLY A 47 21.59 8.22 -1.68
CA GLY A 47 22.25 8.68 -2.90
C GLY A 47 22.19 10.20 -3.04
N TRP A 48 20.99 10.77 -2.89
CA TRP A 48 20.78 12.22 -2.94
C TRP A 48 21.61 13.00 -1.90
N ALA A 49 21.68 12.49 -0.66
CA ALA A 49 22.48 13.10 0.40
C ALA A 49 23.98 13.02 0.11
N ALA A 50 24.46 11.87 -0.38
CA ALA A 50 25.87 11.68 -0.74
C ALA A 50 26.33 12.66 -1.84
N GLU A 51 25.51 12.87 -2.89
CA GLU A 51 25.76 13.84 -3.95
C GLU A 51 25.89 15.28 -3.45
N ARG A 52 25.23 15.60 -2.33
CA ARG A 52 25.23 16.95 -1.69
C ARG A 52 26.22 17.08 -0.54
N GLY A 53 26.92 16.01 -0.18
CA GLY A 53 27.81 16.01 0.97
C GLY A 53 27.09 16.15 2.31
N ILE A 54 25.82 15.77 2.38
CA ILE A 54 25.01 15.81 3.59
C ILE A 54 25.23 14.51 4.35
N ALA A 55 26.04 14.57 5.42
CA ALA A 55 26.33 13.42 6.25
C ALA A 55 25.14 13.10 7.20
N GLY A 56 24.95 11.82 7.50
CA GLY A 56 23.94 11.36 8.45
C GLY A 56 23.66 9.87 8.36
N ASP A 57 23.05 9.32 9.40
CA ASP A 57 22.51 7.95 9.38
C ASP A 57 21.13 7.95 8.71
N TRP A 58 21.11 7.96 7.39
CA TRP A 58 19.88 7.97 6.59
C TRP A 58 19.06 6.69 6.75
N ALA A 59 19.71 5.54 6.93
CA ALA A 59 19.01 4.29 7.14
C ALA A 59 18.28 4.29 8.50
N GLY A 60 18.96 4.71 9.56
CA GLY A 60 18.35 4.85 10.89
C GLY A 60 17.23 5.88 10.91
N LEU A 61 17.39 7.03 10.22
CA LEU A 61 16.33 8.03 10.08
C LEU A 61 15.09 7.46 9.39
N ILE A 62 15.26 6.72 8.29
CA ILE A 62 14.15 6.11 7.54
C ILE A 62 13.44 5.06 8.40
N ASP A 63 14.17 4.23 9.13
CA ASP A 63 13.59 3.25 10.04
C ASP A 63 12.78 3.94 11.16
N ALA A 64 13.33 4.99 11.79
CA ALA A 64 12.64 5.79 12.80
C ALA A 64 11.42 6.53 12.23
N TRP A 65 11.49 6.98 10.97
CA TRP A 65 10.35 7.60 10.27
C TRP A 65 9.20 6.61 10.08
N ARG A 66 9.52 5.38 9.69
CA ARG A 66 8.53 4.31 9.57
C ARG A 66 7.95 3.90 10.93
N GLU A 67 8.76 3.86 11.99
CA GLU A 67 8.27 3.59 13.35
C GLU A 67 7.25 4.63 13.82
N ALA A 68 7.42 5.90 13.44
CA ALA A 68 6.49 6.97 13.78
C ALA A 68 5.19 6.98 12.94
N TYR A 69 5.10 6.16 11.89
CA TYR A 69 3.98 6.11 10.95
C TYR A 69 2.64 5.79 11.64
N ALA A 70 2.55 4.64 12.33
CA ALA A 70 1.32 4.26 13.01
C ALA A 70 0.97 5.22 14.17
N PRO A 71 1.90 5.60 15.06
CA PRO A 71 1.61 6.58 16.11
C PRO A 71 1.08 7.93 15.61
N SER A 72 1.59 8.45 14.48
CA SER A 72 1.12 9.73 13.93
C SER A 72 -0.32 9.65 13.41
N MET A 73 -0.69 8.58 12.71
CA MET A 73 -2.07 8.35 12.29
C MET A 73 -3.02 8.08 13.46
N ASP A 74 -2.54 7.43 14.53
CA ASP A 74 -3.34 7.19 15.73
C ASP A 74 -3.74 8.48 16.45
N GLN A 75 -2.95 9.54 16.37
CA GLN A 75 -3.35 10.86 16.88
C GLN A 75 -4.58 11.39 16.14
N VAL A 76 -4.62 11.22 14.82
CA VAL A 76 -5.81 11.58 13.99
C VAL A 76 -6.99 10.69 14.34
N ARG A 77 -6.80 9.37 14.43
CA ARG A 77 -7.84 8.38 14.74
C ARG A 77 -8.47 8.60 16.12
N ARG A 78 -7.67 9.05 17.11
CA ARG A 78 -8.15 9.40 18.45
C ARG A 78 -8.74 10.81 18.57
N GLY A 79 -8.72 11.60 17.48
CA GLY A 79 -9.20 12.98 17.47
C GLY A 79 -8.28 13.98 18.20
N GLU A 80 -7.02 13.59 18.45
CA GLU A 80 -5.98 14.48 18.99
C GLU A 80 -5.50 15.49 17.95
N LEU A 81 -5.57 15.08 16.67
CA LEU A 81 -5.39 15.93 15.50
C LEU A 81 -6.66 15.90 14.63
N PRO A 82 -6.99 16.97 13.93
CA PRO A 82 -8.00 16.93 12.87
C PRO A 82 -7.57 15.95 11.77
N TRP A 83 -8.48 15.66 10.82
CA TRP A 83 -8.06 14.91 9.64
C TRP A 83 -6.85 15.59 8.98
N THR A 84 -5.76 14.86 8.91
CA THR A 84 -4.47 15.28 8.37
C THR A 84 -4.01 14.19 7.41
N ILE A 85 -3.60 14.56 6.21
CA ILE A 85 -3.12 13.59 5.20
C ILE A 85 -1.73 13.04 5.58
N LEU A 86 -1.37 11.90 5.02
CA LEU A 86 -0.12 11.24 5.35
C LEU A 86 1.13 12.07 5.02
N ASP A 87 1.13 12.81 3.92
CA ASP A 87 2.26 13.70 3.56
C ASP A 87 2.57 14.73 4.64
N ASP A 88 1.54 15.29 5.26
CA ASP A 88 1.70 16.29 6.34
C ASP A 88 2.18 15.63 7.63
N LEU A 89 1.67 14.43 7.97
CA LEU A 89 2.15 13.66 9.12
C LEU A 89 3.61 13.22 8.93
N HIS A 90 3.97 12.80 7.72
CA HIS A 90 5.35 12.47 7.36
C HIS A 90 6.25 13.70 7.47
N ARG A 91 5.82 14.87 6.97
CA ARG A 91 6.60 16.09 7.04
C ARG A 91 6.85 16.53 8.50
N ALA A 92 5.83 16.58 9.32
CA ALA A 92 5.98 16.93 10.72
C ALA A 92 6.91 15.97 11.47
N THR A 93 6.83 14.69 11.15
CA THR A 93 7.73 13.67 11.71
C THR A 93 9.17 13.85 11.22
N LEU A 94 9.37 14.13 9.92
CA LEU A 94 10.68 14.37 9.32
C LEU A 94 11.40 15.53 9.99
N GLU A 95 10.75 16.68 10.18
CA GLU A 95 11.31 17.87 10.82
C GLU A 95 11.86 17.57 12.22
N ARG A 96 11.15 16.77 12.98
CA ARG A 96 11.59 16.33 14.31
C ARG A 96 12.79 15.35 14.20
N LEU A 97 12.73 14.40 13.27
CA LEU A 97 13.76 13.36 13.13
C LEU A 97 15.09 13.93 12.61
N VAL A 98 15.10 14.85 11.66
CA VAL A 98 16.35 15.46 11.18
C VAL A 98 17.12 16.14 12.32
N GLY A 99 16.40 16.79 13.26
CA GLY A 99 17.00 17.33 14.46
C GLY A 99 17.57 16.27 15.40
N GLN A 100 16.83 15.17 15.62
CA GLN A 100 17.26 14.06 16.48
C GLN A 100 18.47 13.31 15.92
N PHE A 101 18.55 13.16 14.59
CA PHE A 101 19.68 12.51 13.90
C PHE A 101 20.86 13.48 13.64
N GLY A 102 20.76 14.73 14.08
CA GLY A 102 21.82 15.73 13.90
C GLY A 102 22.11 16.06 12.44
N ILE A 103 21.15 15.86 11.53
CA ILE A 103 21.28 16.22 10.12
C ILE A 103 21.03 17.72 10.01
N THR A 104 22.03 18.47 9.55
CA THR A 104 22.00 19.93 9.47
C THR A 104 22.22 20.41 8.03
N GLY A 105 21.96 21.69 7.77
CA GLY A 105 22.18 22.32 6.48
C GLY A 105 21.10 22.03 5.42
N LEU A 106 19.97 21.43 5.83
CA LEU A 106 18.81 21.23 4.97
C LEU A 106 18.04 22.53 4.78
N THR A 107 17.68 22.84 3.55
CA THR A 107 16.75 23.90 3.18
C THR A 107 15.31 23.37 3.22
N GLU A 108 14.33 24.27 3.13
CA GLU A 108 12.91 23.91 2.98
C GLU A 108 12.67 23.01 1.74
N ALA A 109 13.33 23.35 0.62
CA ALA A 109 13.25 22.56 -0.61
C ALA A 109 13.86 21.15 -0.44
N ASP A 110 14.89 21.00 0.39
CA ASP A 110 15.47 19.70 0.73
C ASP A 110 14.50 18.86 1.56
N LEU A 111 13.86 19.47 2.56
CA LEU A 111 12.83 18.80 3.37
C LEU A 111 11.65 18.35 2.52
N ASP A 112 11.20 19.17 1.56
CA ASP A 112 10.17 18.79 0.60
C ASP A 112 10.63 17.63 -0.29
N HIS A 113 11.86 17.67 -0.79
CA HIS A 113 12.43 16.59 -1.59
C HIS A 113 12.48 15.28 -0.81
N ILE A 114 12.94 15.32 0.44
CA ILE A 114 13.02 14.16 1.32
C ILE A 114 11.63 13.61 1.59
N ASN A 115 10.66 14.47 1.98
CA ASN A 115 9.28 14.07 2.24
C ASN A 115 8.65 13.39 1.01
N ARG A 116 8.90 13.90 -0.18
CA ARG A 116 8.44 13.30 -1.44
C ARG A 116 9.18 12.03 -1.85
N GLY A 117 10.15 11.54 -1.06
CA GLY A 117 10.73 10.21 -1.21
C GLY A 117 9.66 9.12 -1.22
N TRP A 118 8.64 9.26 -0.38
CA TRP A 118 7.49 8.35 -0.33
C TRP A 118 6.68 8.29 -1.64
N HIS A 119 6.75 9.30 -2.49
CA HIS A 119 6.11 9.32 -3.81
C HIS A 119 6.91 8.58 -4.89
N ARG A 120 8.15 8.14 -4.60
CA ARG A 120 9.11 7.55 -5.58
C ARG A 120 9.48 6.11 -5.25
N LEU A 121 8.70 5.45 -4.37
CA LEU A 121 8.96 4.08 -3.97
C LEU A 121 8.90 3.12 -5.16
N LYS A 122 9.79 2.14 -5.16
CA LYS A 122 9.88 1.12 -6.20
C LYS A 122 9.05 -0.11 -5.84
N PRO A 123 8.35 -0.71 -6.81
CA PRO A 123 7.62 -1.95 -6.58
C PRO A 123 8.60 -3.10 -6.31
N TRP A 124 8.12 -4.10 -5.57
CA TRP A 124 8.81 -5.37 -5.47
C TRP A 124 8.94 -6.01 -6.86
N PRO A 125 9.96 -6.87 -7.10
CA PRO A 125 10.25 -7.43 -8.43
C PRO A 125 9.09 -8.18 -9.08
N ASP A 126 8.24 -8.85 -8.28
CA ASP A 126 7.06 -9.62 -8.71
C ASP A 126 5.83 -8.73 -8.99
N ALA A 127 5.79 -7.51 -8.43
CA ALA A 127 4.57 -6.74 -8.33
C ALA A 127 4.00 -6.33 -9.70
N LEU A 128 4.81 -5.73 -10.57
CA LEU A 128 4.29 -5.23 -11.86
C LEU A 128 3.77 -6.35 -12.75
N ALA A 129 4.46 -7.48 -12.79
CA ALA A 129 4.04 -8.63 -13.59
C ALA A 129 2.73 -9.23 -13.05
N GLY A 130 2.65 -9.44 -11.73
CA GLY A 130 1.45 -9.96 -11.08
C GLY A 130 0.24 -9.05 -11.23
N LEU A 131 0.40 -7.73 -10.98
CA LEU A 131 -0.66 -6.74 -11.13
C LEU A 131 -1.18 -6.66 -12.58
N ASN A 132 -0.30 -6.71 -13.60
CA ASN A 132 -0.71 -6.73 -15.01
C ASN A 132 -1.49 -7.99 -15.39
N ARG A 133 -1.27 -9.13 -14.73
CA ARG A 133 -2.09 -10.33 -14.90
C ARG A 133 -3.46 -10.13 -14.25
N LEU A 134 -3.50 -9.67 -12.99
CA LEU A 134 -4.73 -9.50 -12.22
C LEU A 134 -5.71 -8.49 -12.85
N ARG A 135 -5.20 -7.36 -13.37
CA ARG A 135 -6.04 -6.34 -14.01
C ARG A 135 -6.77 -6.81 -15.27
N ARG A 136 -6.40 -7.95 -15.83
CA ARG A 136 -7.11 -8.50 -17.01
C ARG A 136 -8.53 -8.91 -16.66
N ARG A 137 -8.78 -9.21 -15.39
CA ARG A 137 -10.05 -9.76 -14.92
C ARG A 137 -10.68 -8.97 -13.78
N TYR A 138 -9.86 -8.41 -12.89
CA TYR A 138 -10.28 -7.70 -11.70
C TYR A 138 -10.04 -6.20 -11.86
N ILE A 139 -10.93 -5.40 -11.27
CA ILE A 139 -10.60 -4.01 -10.98
C ILE A 139 -9.48 -4.03 -9.94
N ILE A 140 -8.34 -3.37 -10.20
CA ILE A 140 -7.25 -3.30 -9.25
C ILE A 140 -6.95 -1.86 -8.84
N GLY A 141 -6.65 -1.66 -7.58
CA GLY A 141 -6.26 -0.35 -7.03
C GLY A 141 -5.64 -0.48 -5.65
N PRO A 142 -4.96 0.55 -5.16
CA PRO A 142 -4.53 0.59 -3.77
C PRO A 142 -5.73 0.82 -2.86
N LEU A 143 -5.75 0.23 -1.66
CA LEU A 143 -6.45 0.71 -0.48
C LEU A 143 -5.39 1.03 0.56
N SER A 144 -4.98 2.28 0.61
CA SER A 144 -3.77 2.70 1.31
C SER A 144 -4.00 3.94 2.15
N ASN A 145 -3.26 4.03 3.26
CA ASN A 145 -3.19 5.23 4.10
C ASN A 145 -2.44 6.39 3.43
N GLY A 146 -1.72 6.14 2.33
CA GLY A 146 -1.14 7.20 1.49
C GLY A 146 -2.23 8.11 0.93
N ASN A 147 -2.00 9.43 0.94
CA ASN A 147 -2.92 10.37 0.31
C ASN A 147 -2.95 10.21 -1.21
N VAL A 148 -4.00 10.70 -1.85
CA VAL A 148 -4.25 10.51 -3.29
C VAL A 148 -3.07 10.97 -4.13
N ALA A 149 -2.52 12.16 -3.86
CA ALA A 149 -1.38 12.70 -4.61
C ALA A 149 -0.14 11.81 -4.50
N LEU A 150 0.16 11.28 -3.31
CA LEU A 150 1.27 10.36 -3.08
C LEU A 150 1.10 9.08 -3.92
N LEU A 151 -0.06 8.44 -3.85
CA LEU A 151 -0.34 7.19 -4.56
C LEU A 151 -0.33 7.36 -6.08
N VAL A 152 -0.88 8.48 -6.58
CA VAL A 152 -0.86 8.81 -8.02
C VAL A 152 0.57 9.03 -8.52
N ASN A 153 1.37 9.83 -7.79
CA ASN A 153 2.75 10.09 -8.15
C ASN A 153 3.60 8.81 -8.13
N MET A 154 3.44 7.99 -7.09
CA MET A 154 4.11 6.70 -6.98
C MET A 154 3.74 5.78 -8.16
N ALA A 155 2.46 5.65 -8.47
CA ALA A 155 2.02 4.81 -9.58
C ALA A 155 2.58 5.26 -10.92
N LYS A 156 2.63 6.60 -11.16
CA LYS A 156 3.23 7.18 -12.37
C LYS A 156 4.73 6.94 -12.44
N ALA A 157 5.45 7.16 -11.34
CA ALA A 157 6.90 6.99 -11.28
C ALA A 157 7.32 5.52 -11.44
N ALA A 158 6.55 4.60 -10.88
CA ALA A 158 6.85 3.17 -10.85
C ALA A 158 6.17 2.35 -11.94
N GLY A 159 5.29 2.94 -12.76
CA GLY A 159 4.53 2.23 -13.79
C GLY A 159 3.50 1.24 -13.22
N ILE A 160 2.99 1.47 -12.02
CA ILE A 160 2.00 0.58 -11.40
C ILE A 160 0.65 0.75 -12.11
N PRO A 161 0.03 -0.34 -12.60
CA PRO A 161 -1.08 -0.27 -13.53
C PRO A 161 -2.45 -0.22 -12.82
N TRP A 162 -2.64 0.68 -11.89
CA TRP A 162 -3.91 0.83 -11.18
C TRP A 162 -5.06 1.25 -12.11
N ASP A 163 -6.22 0.66 -11.95
CA ASP A 163 -7.47 1.10 -12.60
C ASP A 163 -8.08 2.28 -11.83
N MET A 164 -7.87 2.34 -10.53
CA MET A 164 -8.30 3.43 -9.66
C MET A 164 -7.31 3.66 -8.53
N VAL A 165 -7.39 4.81 -7.88
CA VAL A 165 -6.65 5.09 -6.63
C VAL A 165 -7.65 5.27 -5.50
N CYS A 166 -7.68 4.31 -4.57
CA CYS A 166 -8.51 4.34 -3.38
C CYS A 166 -7.64 4.64 -2.15
N SER A 167 -7.48 5.93 -1.88
CA SER A 167 -6.81 6.44 -0.69
C SER A 167 -7.79 6.51 0.48
N THR A 168 -7.29 6.30 1.70
CA THR A 168 -8.06 6.55 2.92
C THR A 168 -8.45 8.02 3.09
N GLU A 169 -7.75 8.94 2.42
CA GLU A 169 -8.11 10.36 2.31
C GLU A 169 -9.55 10.57 1.81
N LEU A 170 -10.04 9.70 0.89
CA LEU A 170 -11.40 9.77 0.36
C LEU A 170 -12.48 9.54 1.42
N PHE A 171 -12.11 9.00 2.56
CA PHE A 171 -13.02 8.63 3.65
C PHE A 171 -12.80 9.46 4.91
N GLY A 172 -11.70 10.22 5.00
CA GLY A 172 -11.31 10.94 6.21
C GLY A 172 -11.02 10.02 7.41
N HIS A 173 -10.61 8.78 7.13
CA HIS A 173 -10.28 7.76 8.12
C HIS A 173 -9.06 6.97 7.69
N TYR A 174 -8.21 6.58 8.63
CA TYR A 174 -7.08 5.68 8.38
C TYR A 174 -7.46 4.21 8.60
N LYS A 175 -6.82 3.29 7.89
CA LYS A 175 -6.85 1.88 8.26
C LYS A 175 -6.28 1.71 9.67
N PRO A 176 -6.84 0.82 10.49
CA PRO A 176 -7.84 -0.19 10.19
C PRO A 176 -9.30 0.21 10.45
N ASP A 177 -9.68 1.50 10.37
CA ASP A 177 -11.04 1.92 10.60
C ASP A 177 -12.00 1.35 9.54
N PRO A 178 -13.16 0.78 9.92
CA PRO A 178 -14.09 0.12 8.99
C PRO A 178 -14.56 0.99 7.83
N GLN A 179 -14.63 2.30 8.04
CA GLN A 179 -15.05 3.27 7.02
C GLN A 179 -14.17 3.20 5.76
N THR A 180 -12.90 2.81 5.88
CA THR A 180 -11.98 2.69 4.75
C THR A 180 -12.34 1.50 3.87
N TYR A 181 -12.55 0.33 4.45
CA TYR A 181 -12.85 -0.92 3.72
C TYR A 181 -14.25 -0.88 3.12
N LEU A 182 -15.25 -0.51 3.93
CA LEU A 182 -16.64 -0.40 3.48
C LEU A 182 -16.83 0.75 2.49
N GLY A 183 -16.12 1.87 2.71
CA GLY A 183 -16.09 3.01 1.79
C GLY A 183 -15.55 2.64 0.42
N ALA A 184 -14.48 1.85 0.37
CA ALA A 184 -13.88 1.39 -0.86
C ALA A 184 -14.84 0.49 -1.66
N ALA A 185 -15.50 -0.47 -1.02
CA ALA A 185 -16.52 -1.30 -1.66
C ALA A 185 -17.68 -0.44 -2.21
N ARG A 186 -18.13 0.55 -1.41
CA ARG A 186 -19.23 1.46 -1.80
C ARG A 186 -18.87 2.32 -3.01
N ILE A 187 -17.64 2.88 -3.09
CA ILE A 187 -17.21 3.69 -4.25
C ILE A 187 -17.23 2.85 -5.54
N LEU A 188 -16.87 1.58 -5.44
CA LEU A 188 -16.91 0.64 -6.57
C LEU A 188 -18.33 0.14 -6.90
N GLY A 189 -19.33 0.45 -6.08
CA GLY A 189 -20.69 -0.08 -6.25
C GLY A 189 -20.78 -1.58 -5.99
N LEU A 190 -19.86 -2.14 -5.19
CA LEU A 190 -19.74 -3.56 -4.89
C LEU A 190 -20.18 -3.88 -3.46
N LYS A 191 -20.58 -5.13 -3.23
CA LYS A 191 -20.74 -5.67 -1.87
C LYS A 191 -19.37 -5.99 -1.28
N PRO A 192 -19.18 -5.93 0.04
CA PRO A 192 -17.90 -6.28 0.67
C PRO A 192 -17.34 -7.62 0.22
N GLY A 193 -18.14 -8.69 0.14
CA GLY A 193 -17.72 -10.01 -0.33
C GLY A 193 -17.34 -10.10 -1.82
N GLU A 194 -17.60 -9.06 -2.61
CA GLU A 194 -17.16 -8.94 -4.00
C GLU A 194 -15.82 -8.20 -4.15
N VAL A 195 -15.25 -7.72 -3.01
CA VAL A 195 -13.96 -7.04 -2.94
C VAL A 195 -13.00 -7.89 -2.13
N MET A 196 -11.79 -8.07 -2.63
CA MET A 196 -10.70 -8.72 -1.92
C MET A 196 -9.69 -7.67 -1.46
N MET A 197 -9.31 -7.70 -0.17
CA MET A 197 -8.14 -7.00 0.35
C MET A 197 -6.92 -7.90 0.21
N ALA A 198 -5.87 -7.39 -0.39
CA ALA A 198 -4.66 -8.12 -0.67
C ALA A 198 -3.46 -7.42 -0.02
N ALA A 199 -2.76 -8.07 0.92
CA ALA A 199 -1.73 -7.45 1.74
C ALA A 199 -0.67 -8.43 2.24
N ALA A 200 0.50 -7.89 2.56
CA ALA A 200 1.55 -8.60 3.30
C ALA A 200 1.40 -8.44 4.84
N HIS A 201 0.35 -7.78 5.32
CA HIS A 201 0.14 -7.47 6.73
C HIS A 201 -1.13 -8.17 7.25
N ASN A 202 -0.94 -9.13 8.16
CA ASN A 202 -2.05 -9.90 8.74
C ASN A 202 -3.10 -9.02 9.45
N GLY A 203 -2.66 -7.97 10.15
CA GLY A 203 -3.57 -7.05 10.84
C GLY A 203 -4.50 -6.27 9.90
N ASP A 204 -4.04 -5.92 8.69
CA ASP A 204 -4.86 -5.26 7.67
C ASP A 204 -5.93 -6.22 7.12
N LEU A 205 -5.53 -7.47 6.87
CA LEU A 205 -6.46 -8.52 6.42
C LEU A 205 -7.51 -8.86 7.48
N ALA A 206 -7.13 -8.89 8.75
CA ALA A 206 -8.06 -9.12 9.86
C ALA A 206 -9.14 -8.03 9.91
N ALA A 207 -8.75 -6.76 9.76
CA ALA A 207 -9.69 -5.65 9.72
C ALA A 207 -10.60 -5.69 8.48
N ALA A 208 -10.05 -6.01 7.31
CA ALA A 208 -10.81 -6.18 6.08
C ALA A 208 -11.84 -7.32 6.18
N ARG A 209 -11.43 -8.48 6.71
CA ARG A 209 -12.31 -9.64 6.95
C ARG A 209 -13.45 -9.29 7.91
N ALA A 210 -13.15 -8.54 8.97
CA ALA A 210 -14.18 -8.08 9.90
C ALA A 210 -15.24 -7.17 9.22
N CYS A 211 -14.90 -6.52 8.11
CA CYS A 211 -15.80 -5.77 7.26
C CYS A 211 -16.51 -6.62 6.17
N GLY A 212 -16.22 -7.94 6.11
CA GLY A 212 -16.82 -8.87 5.15
C GLY A 212 -16.13 -8.90 3.79
N LEU A 213 -14.94 -8.33 3.65
CA LEU A 213 -14.12 -8.47 2.44
C LEU A 213 -13.48 -9.85 2.37
N ARG A 214 -13.15 -10.30 1.16
CA ARG A 214 -12.23 -11.42 0.93
C ARG A 214 -10.79 -10.98 1.18
N THR A 215 -9.91 -11.94 1.42
CA THR A 215 -8.55 -11.67 1.89
C THR A 215 -7.51 -12.49 1.13
N ALA A 216 -6.41 -11.85 0.75
CA ALA A 216 -5.25 -12.52 0.17
C ALA A 216 -3.96 -12.07 0.88
N PHE A 217 -3.15 -13.01 1.30
CA PHE A 217 -1.88 -12.79 1.99
C PHE A 217 -0.72 -13.30 1.15
N TRP A 218 0.41 -12.57 1.19
CA TRP A 218 1.74 -13.08 0.82
C TRP A 218 2.80 -12.44 1.72
N PRO A 219 3.87 -13.17 2.10
CA PRO A 219 4.88 -12.62 3.01
C PRO A 219 5.85 -11.66 2.28
N ARG A 220 6.26 -10.59 2.99
CA ARG A 220 7.39 -9.73 2.61
C ARG A 220 8.43 -9.78 3.72
N VAL A 221 9.15 -10.89 3.78
CA VAL A 221 10.06 -11.21 4.90
C VAL A 221 11.24 -10.25 5.07
N SER A 222 11.48 -9.39 4.11
CA SER A 222 12.55 -8.37 4.12
C SER A 222 12.04 -6.93 4.14
N GLU A 223 10.74 -6.69 4.32
CA GLU A 223 10.15 -5.36 4.32
C GLU A 223 10.85 -4.38 5.27
N TYR A 224 11.07 -4.83 6.52
CA TYR A 224 11.75 -4.05 7.55
C TYR A 224 13.25 -4.38 7.65
N GLY A 225 13.81 -5.10 6.66
CA GLY A 225 15.20 -5.54 6.70
C GLY A 225 15.51 -6.31 7.99
N PRO A 226 16.63 -5.99 8.70
CA PRO A 226 16.99 -6.67 9.94
C PRO A 226 16.03 -6.40 11.12
N LEU A 227 15.14 -5.43 10.98
CA LEU A 227 14.16 -5.07 12.00
C LEU A 227 12.83 -5.83 11.86
N GLN A 228 12.70 -6.73 10.87
CA GLN A 228 11.49 -7.54 10.67
C GLN A 228 11.19 -8.37 11.92
N LYS A 229 9.97 -8.27 12.43
CA LYS A 229 9.54 -8.99 13.65
C LYS A 229 8.17 -9.65 13.51
N ARG A 230 7.46 -9.43 12.40
CA ARG A 230 6.09 -9.89 12.19
C ARG A 230 5.83 -10.14 10.71
N ASP A 231 4.69 -10.71 10.40
CA ASP A 231 4.18 -10.95 9.06
C ASP A 231 5.11 -11.84 8.20
N PHE A 232 5.84 -12.77 8.83
CA PHE A 232 6.67 -13.76 8.13
C PHE A 232 5.84 -14.84 7.42
N ALA A 233 4.61 -15.04 7.87
CA ALA A 233 3.67 -16.01 7.36
C ALA A 233 2.23 -15.57 7.64
N ALA A 234 1.27 -16.25 7.03
CA ALA A 234 -0.14 -16.12 7.38
C ALA A 234 -0.36 -16.54 8.84
N ASP A 235 -1.08 -15.72 9.61
CA ASP A 235 -1.46 -16.01 10.99
C ASP A 235 -2.91 -16.49 11.11
N SER A 236 -3.61 -16.58 9.99
CA SER A 236 -4.99 -17.03 9.89
C SER A 236 -5.23 -17.77 8.57
N ASP A 237 -6.39 -18.40 8.43
CA ASP A 237 -6.91 -19.04 7.22
C ASP A 237 -7.44 -18.00 6.23
N TRP A 238 -6.55 -17.17 5.68
CA TRP A 238 -6.94 -16.21 4.65
C TRP A 238 -7.52 -16.93 3.43
N ASP A 239 -8.45 -16.26 2.68
CA ASP A 239 -9.10 -16.90 1.51
C ASP A 239 -8.07 -17.33 0.45
N VAL A 240 -6.96 -16.60 0.33
CA VAL A 240 -5.79 -16.98 -0.47
C VAL A 240 -4.51 -16.72 0.32
N VAL A 241 -3.59 -17.70 0.31
CA VAL A 241 -2.21 -17.53 0.80
C VAL A 241 -1.28 -17.83 -0.35
N ALA A 242 -0.59 -16.81 -0.84
CA ALA A 242 0.29 -16.87 -2.00
C ALA A 242 1.76 -16.70 -1.59
N ALA A 243 2.68 -17.07 -2.47
CA ALA A 243 4.10 -16.80 -2.28
C ALA A 243 4.46 -15.34 -2.60
N ASP A 244 3.79 -14.75 -3.61
CA ASP A 244 3.94 -13.37 -4.08
C ASP A 244 2.71 -12.95 -4.91
N ILE A 245 2.72 -11.73 -5.50
CA ILE A 245 1.60 -11.24 -6.32
C ILE A 245 1.47 -12.04 -7.63
N GLY A 246 2.58 -12.57 -8.16
CA GLY A 246 2.55 -13.45 -9.35
C GLY A 246 1.85 -14.78 -9.06
N ASP A 247 2.13 -15.37 -7.90
CA ASP A 247 1.47 -16.59 -7.44
C ASP A 247 -0.01 -16.33 -7.10
N LEU A 248 -0.34 -15.18 -6.49
CA LEU A 248 -1.73 -14.76 -6.30
C LEU A 248 -2.51 -14.76 -7.63
N ALA A 249 -1.93 -14.20 -8.68
CA ALA A 249 -2.56 -14.22 -10.00
C ALA A 249 -2.75 -15.64 -10.51
N THR A 250 -1.78 -16.54 -10.29
CA THR A 250 -1.88 -17.96 -10.69
C THR A 250 -2.97 -18.69 -9.93
N GLN A 251 -3.07 -18.52 -8.61
CA GLN A 251 -4.10 -19.14 -7.78
C GLN A 251 -5.51 -18.61 -8.12
N LEU A 252 -5.62 -17.39 -8.64
CA LEU A 252 -6.87 -16.82 -9.14
C LEU A 252 -7.17 -17.18 -10.62
N GLY A 253 -6.40 -18.09 -11.20
CA GLY A 253 -6.64 -18.65 -12.54
C GLY A 253 -6.20 -17.75 -13.71
N LEU A 254 -5.17 -16.94 -13.52
CA LEU A 254 -4.62 -16.00 -14.52
C LEU A 254 -3.20 -16.34 -14.92
#